data_b558879cdcacfd88f4e49e8513ccdbb3
#
_entry.id   b558879cdcacfd88f4e49e8513ccdbb3
#
_cell.length_a   1.000
_cell.length_b   1.000
_cell.length_c   1.000
_cell.angle_alpha   90.00
_cell.angle_beta   90.00
_cell.angle_gamma   90.00
#
_symmetry.space_group_name_H-M   'P 1'
#
loop_
_entity.id
_entity.type
_entity.pdbx_description
1 polymer ?
#
loop_
_entity_poly.entity_id
_entity_poly.type
_entity_poly.pdbx_seq_one_letter_code
_entity_poly.pdbx_strand_id
1 'polypeptide(L)'
;MPNFMDEPTAGLDKHFREDFLRLCTELVSDGEKSIIISSHITEDLDRIADYIAYMQAGRLLFFKPKDAACEHFRIVTGPVYKCKLIPREAVVYMEEGTYSSTAMVIRDKCILVDRELQEHTPDIRELIHYLVKGGKENAENIVEKYFG
;
A
#
# COMPACT_ATOMS: atom_id res chain seq x y z
N MET A 1 -16.00 9.66 -19.98
CA MET A 1 -15.95 10.56 -18.81
C MET A 1 -15.70 9.73 -17.55
N PRO A 2 -14.71 10.06 -16.74
CA PRO A 2 -14.52 9.35 -15.48
C PRO A 2 -15.66 9.62 -14.53
N ASN A 3 -16.15 8.58 -13.86
CA ASN A 3 -17.11 8.71 -12.78
C ASN A 3 -16.33 8.82 -11.46
N PHE A 4 -16.58 9.89 -10.72
CA PHE A 4 -15.96 10.09 -9.41
C PHE A 4 -16.93 9.72 -8.28
N MET A 5 -16.47 8.88 -7.35
CA MET A 5 -17.23 8.43 -6.20
C MET A 5 -16.41 8.62 -4.92
N ASP A 6 -16.96 9.36 -3.98
CA ASP A 6 -16.33 9.64 -2.68
C ASP A 6 -16.92 8.71 -1.61
N GLU A 7 -16.07 7.85 -1.04
CA GLU A 7 -16.42 6.88 0.00
C GLU A 7 -17.72 6.08 -0.29
N PRO A 8 -17.88 5.51 -1.50
CA PRO A 8 -19.18 4.96 -1.93
C PRO A 8 -19.63 3.72 -1.14
N THR A 9 -18.70 3.01 -0.49
CA THR A 9 -18.99 1.80 0.30
C THR A 9 -19.12 2.08 1.80
N ALA A 10 -18.91 3.31 2.24
CA ALA A 10 -19.03 3.69 3.64
C ALA A 10 -20.45 3.43 4.17
N GLY A 11 -20.56 2.73 5.28
CA GLY A 11 -21.85 2.39 5.91
C GLY A 11 -22.64 1.29 5.24
N LEU A 12 -22.16 0.69 4.15
CA LEU A 12 -22.80 -0.47 3.53
C LEU A 12 -22.47 -1.76 4.31
N ASP A 13 -23.45 -2.67 4.42
CA ASP A 13 -23.15 -4.02 4.89
C ASP A 13 -22.31 -4.80 3.87
N LYS A 14 -21.81 -5.96 4.29
CA LYS A 14 -20.90 -6.76 3.49
C LYS A 14 -21.47 -7.16 2.12
N HIS A 15 -22.76 -7.55 2.06
CA HIS A 15 -23.39 -8.00 0.82
C HIS A 15 -23.52 -6.86 -0.19
N PHE A 16 -24.04 -5.71 0.24
CA PHE A 16 -24.19 -4.55 -0.62
C PHE A 16 -22.83 -4.00 -1.07
N ARG A 17 -21.81 -4.07 -0.21
CA ARG A 17 -20.45 -3.68 -0.56
C ARG A 17 -19.88 -4.58 -1.67
N GLU A 18 -20.02 -5.89 -1.54
CA GLU A 18 -19.58 -6.84 -2.57
C GLU A 18 -20.31 -6.67 -3.90
N ASP A 19 -21.62 -6.46 -3.87
CA ASP A 19 -22.40 -6.20 -5.07
C ASP A 19 -22.01 -4.89 -5.75
N PHE A 20 -21.75 -3.85 -4.98
CA PHE A 20 -21.26 -2.56 -5.50
C PHE A 20 -19.90 -2.69 -6.17
N LEU A 21 -18.94 -3.38 -5.55
CA LEU A 21 -17.61 -3.59 -6.12
C LEU A 21 -17.68 -4.41 -7.42
N ARG A 22 -18.54 -5.42 -7.47
CA ARG A 22 -18.78 -6.20 -8.70
C ARG A 22 -19.35 -5.32 -9.81
N LEU A 23 -20.33 -4.48 -9.50
CA LEU A 23 -20.90 -3.53 -10.46
C LEU A 23 -19.84 -2.56 -10.99
N CYS A 24 -18.95 -2.04 -10.15
CA CYS A 24 -17.84 -1.19 -10.58
C CYS A 24 -16.93 -1.93 -11.58
N THR A 25 -16.59 -3.18 -11.29
CA THR A 25 -15.75 -4.00 -12.18
C THR A 25 -16.44 -4.23 -13.53
N GLU A 26 -17.73 -4.53 -13.54
CA GLU A 26 -18.52 -4.71 -14.75
C GLU A 26 -18.60 -3.44 -15.61
N LEU A 27 -18.77 -2.28 -14.97
CA LEU A 27 -18.88 -0.99 -15.64
C LEU A 27 -17.62 -0.56 -16.41
N VAL A 28 -16.45 -1.00 -15.97
CA VAL A 28 -15.17 -0.67 -16.62
C VAL A 28 -14.63 -1.78 -17.52
N SER A 29 -15.33 -2.91 -17.58
CA SER A 29 -14.87 -4.11 -18.29
C SER A 29 -14.70 -3.92 -19.81
N ASP A 30 -15.45 -2.99 -20.41
CA ASP A 30 -15.36 -2.66 -21.82
C ASP A 30 -14.16 -1.75 -22.18
N GLY A 31 -13.49 -1.20 -21.16
CA GLY A 31 -12.37 -0.26 -21.34
C GLY A 31 -12.75 1.15 -21.78
N GLU A 32 -14.05 1.42 -22.00
CA GLU A 32 -14.52 2.75 -22.44
C GLU A 32 -14.76 3.71 -21.24
N LYS A 33 -14.95 3.16 -20.05
CA LYS A 33 -15.26 3.91 -18.84
C LYS A 33 -14.17 3.79 -17.81
N SER A 34 -14.02 4.83 -17.01
CA SER A 34 -13.14 4.88 -15.87
C SER A 34 -13.90 5.29 -14.61
N ILE A 35 -13.54 4.74 -13.49
CA ILE A 35 -14.09 5.09 -12.18
C ILE A 35 -12.95 5.53 -11.28
N ILE A 36 -13.13 6.65 -10.59
CA ILE A 36 -12.25 7.12 -9.54
C ILE A 36 -13.00 6.98 -8.22
N ILE A 37 -12.43 6.20 -7.30
CA ILE A 37 -13.03 5.93 -5.99
C ILE A 37 -12.07 6.42 -4.91
N SER A 38 -12.56 7.28 -4.00
CA SER A 38 -11.88 7.51 -2.74
C SER A 38 -12.42 6.53 -1.69
N SER A 39 -11.55 5.93 -0.92
CA SER A 39 -11.95 5.05 0.17
C SER A 39 -10.83 4.93 1.21
N HIS A 40 -11.21 4.79 2.48
CA HIS A 40 -10.33 4.35 3.55
C HIS A 40 -10.43 2.83 3.80
N ILE A 41 -11.33 2.14 3.10
CA ILE A 41 -11.46 0.68 3.15
C ILE A 41 -10.50 0.08 2.12
N THR A 42 -9.27 -0.14 2.55
CA THR A 42 -8.18 -0.57 1.67
C THR A 42 -8.39 -1.94 1.03
N GLU A 43 -9.16 -2.82 1.68
CA GLU A 43 -9.52 -4.14 1.14
C GLU A 43 -10.35 -4.03 -0.16
N ASP A 44 -11.25 -3.05 -0.23
CA ASP A 44 -12.05 -2.81 -1.44
C ASP A 44 -11.15 -2.35 -2.60
N LEU A 45 -10.24 -1.42 -2.30
CA LEU A 45 -9.29 -0.92 -3.29
C LEU A 45 -8.35 -2.02 -3.78
N ASP A 46 -7.89 -2.88 -2.90
CA ASP A 46 -7.01 -3.99 -3.26
C ASP A 46 -7.66 -4.97 -4.25
N ARG A 47 -8.98 -5.15 -4.15
CA ARG A 47 -9.74 -6.04 -5.02
C ARG A 47 -10.01 -5.49 -6.42
N ILE A 48 -10.25 -4.17 -6.55
CA ILE A 48 -10.78 -3.60 -7.81
C ILE A 48 -9.88 -2.56 -8.46
N ALA A 49 -8.90 -1.99 -7.74
CA ALA A 49 -8.08 -0.92 -8.28
C ALA A 49 -7.00 -1.43 -9.25
N ASP A 50 -6.91 -0.83 -10.43
CA ASP A 50 -5.78 -0.99 -11.35
C ASP A 50 -4.66 -0.01 -11.03
N TYR A 51 -5.03 1.21 -10.60
CA TYR A 51 -4.12 2.30 -10.22
C TYR A 51 -4.41 2.79 -8.83
N ILE A 52 -3.38 3.26 -8.14
CA ILE A 52 -3.48 3.89 -6.82
C ILE A 52 -2.99 5.33 -6.90
N ALA A 53 -3.80 6.24 -6.36
CA ALA A 53 -3.41 7.61 -6.05
C ALA A 53 -3.31 7.75 -4.53
N TYR A 54 -2.14 8.07 -4.01
CA TYR A 54 -1.96 8.32 -2.58
C TYR A 54 -1.87 9.81 -2.29
N MET A 55 -2.80 10.28 -1.48
CA MET A 55 -2.90 11.69 -1.09
C MET A 55 -2.67 11.85 0.41
N GLN A 56 -1.89 12.85 0.79
CA GLN A 56 -1.67 13.20 2.18
C GLN A 56 -1.59 14.72 2.32
N ALA A 57 -2.26 15.28 3.33
CA ALA A 57 -2.26 16.72 3.61
C ALA A 57 -2.58 17.59 2.37
N GLY A 58 -3.56 17.18 1.55
CA GLY A 58 -3.97 17.88 0.35
C GLY A 58 -3.01 17.79 -0.85
N ARG A 59 -1.98 16.94 -0.76
CA ARG A 59 -1.00 16.75 -1.83
C ARG A 59 -1.06 15.33 -2.38
N LEU A 60 -1.03 15.21 -3.71
CA LEU A 60 -0.87 13.92 -4.38
C LEU A 60 0.61 13.51 -4.26
N LEU A 61 0.88 12.42 -3.55
CA LEU A 61 2.25 11.93 -3.34
C LEU A 61 2.69 10.99 -4.46
N PHE A 62 1.80 10.11 -4.92
CA PHE A 62 2.06 9.32 -6.13
C PHE A 62 0.75 8.89 -6.80
N PHE A 63 0.87 8.57 -8.09
CA PHE A 63 -0.14 7.91 -8.90
C PHE A 63 0.56 6.84 -9.74
N LYS A 64 0.27 5.57 -9.47
CA LYS A 64 0.96 4.44 -10.08
C LYS A 64 0.03 3.25 -10.27
N PRO A 65 0.32 2.34 -11.21
CA PRO A 65 -0.30 1.01 -11.23
C PRO A 65 -0.12 0.35 -9.85
N LYS A 66 -1.19 -0.27 -9.36
CA LYS A 66 -1.22 -0.91 -8.04
C LYS A 66 -0.05 -1.88 -7.84
N ASP A 67 0.12 -2.80 -8.79
CA ASP A 67 1.15 -3.83 -8.69
C ASP A 67 2.56 -3.23 -8.66
N ALA A 68 2.82 -2.23 -9.50
CA ALA A 68 4.10 -1.53 -9.51
C ALA A 68 4.40 -0.81 -8.19
N ALA A 69 3.39 -0.18 -7.58
CA ALA A 69 3.54 0.47 -6.28
C ALA A 69 3.85 -0.55 -5.17
N CYS A 70 3.13 -1.67 -5.12
CA CYS A 70 3.33 -2.71 -4.12
C CYS A 70 4.67 -3.44 -4.31
N GLU A 71 5.05 -3.78 -5.54
CA GLU A 71 6.30 -4.50 -5.85
C GLU A 71 7.57 -3.70 -5.56
N HIS A 72 7.46 -2.39 -5.41
CA HIS A 72 8.59 -1.54 -5.01
C HIS A 72 9.08 -1.83 -3.59
N PHE A 73 8.24 -2.45 -2.77
CA PHE A 73 8.49 -2.74 -1.37
C PHE A 73 8.45 -4.24 -1.06
N ARG A 74 8.95 -4.57 0.14
CA ARG A 74 8.78 -5.89 0.77
C ARG A 74 8.39 -5.70 2.24
N ILE A 75 7.51 -6.55 2.72
CA ILE A 75 7.28 -6.73 4.15
C ILE A 75 8.22 -7.84 4.63
N VAL A 76 9.01 -7.54 5.64
CA VAL A 76 10.00 -8.45 6.21
C VAL A 76 9.65 -8.70 7.66
N THR A 77 9.54 -9.96 8.06
CA THR A 77 9.25 -10.36 9.44
C THR A 77 10.30 -11.37 9.91
N GLY A 78 10.77 -11.20 11.12
CA GLY A 78 11.71 -12.11 11.73
C GLY A 78 12.15 -11.71 13.13
N PRO A 79 13.15 -12.41 13.70
CA PRO A 79 13.68 -12.07 15.01
C PRO A 79 14.16 -10.62 15.09
N VAL A 80 13.91 -9.96 16.23
CA VAL A 80 14.23 -8.53 16.43
C VAL A 80 15.69 -8.23 16.10
N TYR A 81 16.62 -9.05 16.58
CA TYR A 81 18.06 -8.84 16.37
C TYR A 81 18.46 -8.91 14.89
N LYS A 82 17.76 -9.71 14.08
CA LYS A 82 18.00 -9.80 12.63
C LYS A 82 17.38 -8.64 11.85
N CYS A 83 16.17 -8.25 12.20
CA CYS A 83 15.54 -7.07 11.61
C CYS A 83 16.35 -5.79 11.85
N LYS A 84 17.04 -5.68 12.99
CA LYS A 84 17.92 -4.55 13.31
C LYS A 84 19.17 -4.47 12.43
N LEU A 85 19.55 -5.54 11.74
CA LEU A 85 20.66 -5.55 10.79
C LEU A 85 20.27 -5.02 9.40
N ILE A 86 18.99 -4.83 9.13
CA ILE A 86 18.53 -4.26 7.86
C ILE A 86 19.05 -2.82 7.73
N PRO A 87 19.64 -2.46 6.57
CA PRO A 87 20.15 -1.10 6.36
C PRO A 87 19.07 -0.05 6.58
N ARG A 88 19.37 0.99 7.34
CA ARG A 88 18.41 2.06 7.66
C ARG A 88 17.82 2.75 6.44
N GLU A 89 18.64 2.93 5.41
CA GLU A 89 18.21 3.53 4.14
C GLU A 89 17.20 2.67 3.36
N ALA A 90 17.09 1.39 3.69
CA ALA A 90 16.11 0.49 3.09
C ALA A 90 14.79 0.49 3.85
N VAL A 91 14.78 0.84 5.14
CA VAL A 91 13.61 0.74 6.01
C VAL A 91 12.71 1.95 5.84
N VAL A 92 11.43 1.71 5.45
CA VAL A 92 10.38 2.73 5.46
C VAL A 92 9.88 2.95 6.89
N TYR A 93 9.50 1.86 7.53
CA TYR A 93 9.10 1.83 8.94
C TYR A 93 9.25 0.41 9.49
N MET A 94 9.59 0.30 10.78
CA MET A 94 9.70 -0.96 11.49
C MET A 94 8.83 -0.97 12.74
N GLU A 95 8.01 -1.98 12.87
CA GLU A 95 7.24 -2.27 14.08
C GLU A 95 8.00 -3.31 14.91
N GLU A 96 8.51 -2.89 16.06
CA GLU A 96 9.23 -3.78 16.96
C GLU A 96 8.27 -4.47 17.92
N GLY A 97 8.26 -5.80 17.89
CA GLY A 97 7.61 -6.62 18.90
C GLY A 97 8.61 -7.10 19.96
N THR A 98 8.14 -7.91 20.91
CA THR A 98 9.00 -8.47 21.97
C THR A 98 10.02 -9.48 21.42
N TYR A 99 9.57 -10.37 20.53
CA TYR A 99 10.38 -11.46 19.98
C TYR A 99 10.62 -11.33 18.49
N SER A 100 9.70 -10.74 17.78
CA SER A 100 9.77 -10.53 16.32
C SER A 100 9.47 -9.09 15.97
N SER A 101 10.03 -8.64 14.87
CA SER A 101 9.74 -7.34 14.26
C SER A 101 9.22 -7.53 12.86
N THR A 102 8.42 -6.57 12.39
CA THR A 102 7.96 -6.50 11.01
C THR A 102 8.31 -5.12 10.44
N ALA A 103 8.92 -5.10 9.29
CA ALA A 103 9.32 -3.86 8.63
C ALA A 103 8.87 -3.85 7.17
N MET A 104 8.49 -2.67 6.66
CA MET A 104 8.43 -2.45 5.24
C MET A 104 9.76 -1.87 4.76
N VAL A 105 10.34 -2.49 3.74
CA VAL A 105 11.63 -2.10 3.16
C VAL A 105 11.49 -1.83 1.67
N ILE A 106 12.39 -0.98 1.15
CA ILE A 106 12.52 -0.75 -0.29
C ILE A 106 13.26 -1.95 -0.88
N ARG A 107 12.61 -2.69 -1.77
CA ARG A 107 13.12 -3.94 -2.34
C ARG A 107 14.54 -3.82 -2.88
N ASP A 108 14.80 -2.79 -3.69
CA ASP A 108 16.07 -2.64 -4.38
C ASP A 108 17.23 -2.19 -3.47
N LYS A 109 16.91 -1.75 -2.26
CA LYS A 109 17.89 -1.34 -1.23
C LYS A 109 18.19 -2.43 -0.20
N CYS A 110 17.47 -3.54 -0.24
CA CYS A 110 17.59 -4.61 0.75
C CYS A 110 17.56 -5.97 0.07
N ILE A 111 18.71 -6.60 -0.02
CA ILE A 111 18.84 -7.99 -0.47
C ILE A 111 18.86 -8.87 0.77
N LEU A 112 17.80 -9.64 0.98
CA LEU A 112 17.68 -10.56 2.10
C LEU A 112 18.21 -11.93 1.70
N VAL A 113 19.21 -12.38 2.41
CA VAL A 113 19.83 -13.73 2.22
C VAL A 113 19.55 -14.63 3.42
N ASP A 114 18.99 -14.09 4.50
CA ASP A 114 18.77 -14.79 5.75
C ASP A 114 17.47 -15.60 5.74
N ARG A 115 17.58 -16.90 5.94
CA ARG A 115 16.44 -17.83 5.93
C ARG A 115 15.49 -17.68 7.13
N GLU A 116 15.90 -17.00 8.19
CA GLU A 116 15.05 -16.71 9.34
C GLU A 116 14.18 -15.47 9.13
N LEU A 117 14.47 -14.69 8.09
CA LEU A 117 13.62 -13.59 7.66
C LEU A 117 12.65 -14.07 6.59
N GLN A 118 11.37 -13.85 6.86
CA GLN A 118 10.29 -14.09 5.90
C GLN A 118 9.93 -12.79 5.19
N GLU A 119 9.71 -12.86 3.89
CA GLU A 119 9.33 -11.69 3.10
C GLU A 119 8.13 -11.95 2.20
N HIS A 120 7.34 -10.93 1.98
CA HIS A 120 6.29 -10.92 0.96
C HIS A 120 6.09 -9.52 0.39
N THR A 121 5.45 -9.44 -0.78
CA THR A 121 5.03 -8.16 -1.37
C THR A 121 3.83 -7.62 -0.58
N PRO A 122 3.85 -6.34 -0.15
CA PRO A 122 2.72 -5.76 0.57
C PRO A 122 1.45 -5.71 -0.29
N ASP A 123 0.30 -5.90 0.33
CA ASP A 123 -0.98 -5.49 -0.22
C ASP A 123 -1.19 -3.97 -0.03
N ILE A 124 -2.28 -3.41 -0.57
CA ILE A 124 -2.55 -1.96 -0.43
C ILE A 124 -2.68 -1.56 1.04
N ARG A 125 -3.30 -2.37 1.88
CA ARG A 125 -3.48 -2.09 3.30
C ARG A 125 -2.15 -1.97 4.02
N GLU A 126 -1.26 -2.93 3.81
CA GLU A 126 0.09 -2.92 4.37
C GLU A 126 0.90 -1.74 3.84
N LEU A 127 0.86 -1.50 2.51
CA LEU A 127 1.53 -0.37 1.88
C LEU A 127 1.13 0.96 2.51
N ILE A 128 -0.16 1.24 2.61
CA ILE A 128 -0.66 2.49 3.18
C ILE A 128 -0.33 2.58 4.68
N HIS A 129 -0.48 1.49 5.44
CA HIS A 129 -0.15 1.45 6.86
C HIS A 129 1.30 1.89 7.12
N TYR A 130 2.25 1.29 6.43
CA TYR A 130 3.67 1.59 6.61
C TYR A 130 4.09 2.95 6.04
N LEU A 131 3.50 3.39 4.92
CA LEU A 131 3.74 4.73 4.38
C LEU A 131 3.25 5.83 5.34
N VAL A 132 2.07 5.67 5.94
CA VAL A 132 1.54 6.62 6.94
C VAL A 132 2.43 6.67 8.16
N LYS A 133 2.90 5.53 8.66
CA LYS A 133 3.79 5.44 9.82
C LYS A 133 5.16 6.07 9.54
N GLY A 134 5.79 5.70 8.42
CA GLY A 134 7.09 6.23 8.00
C GLY A 134 7.04 7.71 7.60
N GLY A 135 5.91 8.16 7.04
CA GLY A 135 5.72 9.54 6.60
C GLY A 135 5.49 10.55 7.72
N LYS A 136 5.13 10.13 8.92
CA LYS A 136 5.03 11.02 10.08
C LYS A 136 6.38 11.64 10.47
N GLU A 137 7.46 10.96 10.17
CA GLU A 137 8.83 11.44 10.43
C GLU A 137 9.42 12.24 9.25
N ASN A 138 8.90 12.05 8.01
CA ASN A 138 9.47 12.64 6.80
C ASN A 138 8.42 12.89 5.69
N ALA A 139 7.28 13.49 5.98
CA ALA A 139 6.17 13.65 5.03
C ALA A 139 6.51 14.36 3.71
N GLU A 140 7.56 15.19 3.67
CA GLU A 140 7.92 15.96 2.46
C GLU A 140 8.73 15.15 1.44
N ASN A 141 9.33 14.03 1.84
CA ASN A 141 10.30 13.28 1.02
C ASN A 141 9.87 11.86 0.61
N ILE A 142 8.61 11.45 0.86
CA ILE A 142 8.15 10.08 0.54
C ILE A 142 8.31 9.77 -0.95
N VAL A 143 7.95 10.71 -1.81
CA VAL A 143 8.00 10.49 -3.26
C VAL A 143 9.43 10.41 -3.75
N GLU A 144 10.28 11.36 -3.39
CA GLU A 144 11.70 11.36 -3.78
C GLU A 144 12.47 10.20 -3.13
N LYS A 145 12.20 9.94 -1.86
CA LYS A 145 12.94 8.93 -1.09
C LYS A 145 12.57 7.51 -1.48
N TYR A 146 11.28 7.23 -1.74
CA TYR A 146 10.80 5.87 -1.93
C TYR A 146 10.45 5.53 -3.38
N PHE A 147 10.11 6.51 -4.21
CA PHE A 147 9.74 6.32 -5.61
C PHE A 147 10.62 7.11 -6.60
N GLY A 148 11.57 7.87 -6.09
CA GLY A 148 12.51 8.65 -6.90
C GLY A 148 13.60 7.87 -7.60
#